data_7091afd8a5a7497ca971cce1cd7a5804
#
_entry.id   7091afd8a5a7497ca971cce1cd7a5804
#
_cell.length_a   1.000
_cell.length_b   1.000
_cell.length_c   1.000
_cell.angle_alpha   90.00
_cell.angle_beta   90.00
_cell.angle_gamma   90.00
#
_symmetry.space_group_name_H-M   'P 1'
#
loop_
_entity.id
_entity.type
_entity.pdbx_description
1 polymer ?
#
loop_
_entity_poly.entity_id
_entity_poly.type
_entity_poly.pdbx_seq_one_letter_code
_entity_poly.pdbx_strand_id
1 'polypeptide(L)'
;MGKKTIDERTGWEYELIGEQYYPTGRVMRNGVLTPESVDNEPGEEMSIGVWGRRHLNYIRQHKKSLYLDLYMSGRLNAYLAEINAQAEDTFSRLVKETAAREGVTEQLKAEDQMRWVGMMNNIRNRAAEIVNRVLIFI
;
A
#
# COMPACT_ATOMS: atom_id res chain seq x y z
N MET A 1 -10.97 -11.61 -18.28
CA MET A 1 -11.46 -11.34 -16.91
C MET A 1 -10.90 -12.34 -15.94
N GLY A 2 -10.53 -11.89 -14.76
CA GLY A 2 -9.95 -12.73 -13.76
C GLY A 2 -10.98 -13.69 -13.14
N LYS A 3 -10.48 -14.81 -12.64
CA LYS A 3 -11.27 -15.76 -11.91
C LYS A 3 -11.48 -15.27 -10.49
N LYS A 4 -12.73 -15.27 -10.03
CA LYS A 4 -13.05 -14.82 -8.67
C LYS A 4 -13.19 -16.01 -7.72
N THR A 5 -12.74 -15.80 -6.49
CA THR A 5 -12.89 -16.78 -5.43
C THR A 5 -13.21 -16.06 -4.12
N ILE A 6 -13.85 -16.75 -3.20
CA ILE A 6 -14.27 -16.20 -1.92
C ILE A 6 -13.64 -17.03 -0.81
N ASP A 7 -12.99 -16.36 0.13
CA ASP A 7 -12.51 -17.00 1.34
C ASP A 7 -13.69 -17.12 2.31
N GLU A 8 -14.21 -18.33 2.48
CA GLU A 8 -15.36 -18.58 3.33
C GLU A 8 -15.13 -18.23 4.80
N ARG A 9 -13.88 -18.24 5.22
CA ARG A 9 -13.51 -17.98 6.61
C ARG A 9 -13.61 -16.50 6.94
N THR A 10 -13.21 -15.62 6.02
CA THR A 10 -13.18 -14.17 6.24
C THR A 10 -14.28 -13.42 5.50
N GLY A 11 -14.88 -14.04 4.47
CA GLY A 11 -15.86 -13.39 3.63
C GLY A 11 -15.26 -12.44 2.60
N TRP A 12 -13.95 -12.47 2.41
CA TRP A 12 -13.29 -11.66 1.38
C TRP A 12 -13.40 -12.31 0.02
N GLU A 13 -13.71 -11.49 -0.96
CA GLU A 13 -13.68 -11.87 -2.37
C GLU A 13 -12.35 -11.47 -2.97
N TYR A 14 -11.78 -12.38 -3.75
CA TYR A 14 -10.50 -12.15 -4.44
C TYR A 14 -10.69 -12.38 -5.93
N GLU A 15 -9.99 -11.59 -6.73
CA GLU A 15 -9.95 -11.76 -8.18
C GLU A 15 -8.54 -12.16 -8.61
N LEU A 16 -8.45 -13.20 -9.43
CA LEU A 16 -7.17 -13.63 -9.98
C LEU A 16 -6.82 -12.75 -11.16
N ILE A 17 -5.71 -12.01 -11.03
CA ILE A 17 -5.16 -11.18 -12.10
C ILE A 17 -3.73 -11.64 -12.34
N GLY A 18 -3.50 -12.25 -13.52
CA GLY A 18 -2.21 -12.88 -13.79
C GLY A 18 -2.02 -14.11 -12.90
N GLU A 19 -1.01 -14.09 -12.05
CA GLU A 19 -0.70 -15.20 -11.14
C GLU A 19 -1.01 -14.87 -9.67
N GLN A 20 -1.63 -13.70 -9.41
CA GLN A 20 -1.88 -13.26 -8.04
C GLN A 20 -3.34 -12.96 -7.81
N TYR A 21 -3.78 -13.22 -6.57
CA TYR A 21 -5.12 -12.86 -6.14
C TYR A 21 -5.11 -11.49 -5.47
N TYR A 22 -6.08 -10.65 -5.86
CA TYR A 22 -6.25 -9.31 -5.29
C TYR A 22 -7.61 -9.22 -4.62
N PRO A 23 -7.69 -8.66 -3.41
CA PRO A 23 -8.98 -8.50 -2.74
C PRO A 23 -9.84 -7.47 -3.48
N THR A 24 -11.07 -7.86 -3.81
CA THR A 24 -12.02 -6.97 -4.47
C THR A 24 -13.05 -6.39 -3.50
N GLY A 25 -13.13 -6.97 -2.31
CA GLY A 25 -14.04 -6.51 -1.28
C GLY A 25 -14.57 -7.66 -0.45
N ARG A 26 -15.37 -7.35 0.54
CA ARG A 26 -16.04 -8.36 1.35
C ARG A 26 -17.44 -8.62 0.83
N VAL A 27 -17.80 -9.89 0.84
CA VAL A 27 -19.16 -10.30 0.50
C VAL A 27 -19.93 -10.65 1.77
N MET A 28 -21.26 -10.57 1.66
CA MET A 28 -22.12 -10.96 2.76
C MET A 28 -22.22 -12.48 2.78
N ARG A 29 -21.98 -13.06 3.95
CA ARG A 29 -22.15 -14.50 4.15
C ARG A 29 -23.56 -14.74 4.64
N ASN A 30 -24.35 -15.53 3.91
CA ASN A 30 -25.76 -15.79 4.21
C ASN A 30 -26.58 -14.51 4.41
N GLY A 31 -26.21 -13.45 3.69
CA GLY A 31 -26.90 -12.18 3.79
C GLY A 31 -26.51 -11.34 5.00
N VAL A 32 -25.48 -11.76 5.74
CA VAL A 32 -25.03 -11.05 6.95
C VAL A 32 -23.57 -10.66 6.78
N LEU A 33 -23.25 -9.39 7.07
CA LEU A 33 -21.87 -8.90 7.05
C LEU A 33 -21.07 -9.58 8.17
N THR A 34 -19.80 -9.91 7.87
CA THR A 34 -18.91 -10.45 8.88
C THR A 34 -18.59 -9.36 9.92
N PRO A 35 -18.31 -9.74 11.20
CA PRO A 35 -17.98 -8.76 12.22
C PRO A 35 -16.83 -7.82 11.85
N GLU A 36 -15.83 -8.35 11.16
CA GLU A 36 -14.67 -7.55 10.75
C GLU A 36 -15.03 -6.50 9.70
N SER A 37 -16.09 -6.70 8.91
CA SER A 37 -16.51 -5.71 7.94
C SER A 37 -17.26 -4.54 8.60
N VAL A 38 -17.76 -4.74 9.82
CA VAL A 38 -18.45 -3.69 10.58
C VAL A 38 -17.45 -2.77 11.27
N ASP A 39 -16.32 -3.32 11.69
CA ASP A 39 -15.32 -2.57 12.46
C ASP A 39 -14.43 -1.68 11.59
N ASN A 40 -14.44 -1.88 10.28
CA ASN A 40 -13.61 -1.11 9.35
C ASN A 40 -14.46 -0.09 8.62
N GLU A 41 -14.43 1.13 9.08
CA GLU A 41 -15.05 2.22 8.34
C GLU A 41 -14.26 2.48 7.06
N PRO A 42 -14.93 2.58 5.90
CA PRO A 42 -14.24 2.75 4.62
C PRO A 42 -13.27 3.92 4.58
N GLY A 43 -13.57 4.99 5.32
CA GLY A 43 -12.73 6.17 5.36
C GLY A 43 -11.40 5.94 6.06
N GLU A 44 -11.37 5.09 7.08
CA GLU A 44 -10.16 4.81 7.84
C GLU A 44 -9.19 3.93 7.04
N GLU A 45 -9.70 2.90 6.38
CA GLU A 45 -8.87 2.04 5.54
C GLU A 45 -8.23 2.79 4.39
N MET A 46 -8.95 3.72 3.78
CA MET A 46 -8.46 4.49 2.64
C MET A 46 -7.32 5.44 3.05
N SER A 47 -7.31 5.94 4.27
CA SER A 47 -6.29 6.88 4.72
C SER A 47 -4.97 6.22 5.11
N ILE A 48 -5.00 4.93 5.42
CA ILE A 48 -3.78 4.20 5.82
C ILE A 48 -2.89 3.86 4.63
N GLY A 49 -3.47 3.34 3.54
CA GLY A 49 -2.74 3.03 2.32
C GLY A 49 -1.72 1.92 2.44
N VAL A 50 -0.97 1.71 1.36
CA VAL A 50 0.03 0.64 1.26
C VAL A 50 1.19 0.86 2.24
N TRP A 51 1.71 2.08 2.29
CA TRP A 51 2.84 2.41 3.15
C TRP A 51 2.47 2.33 4.63
N GLY A 52 1.29 2.81 4.98
CA GLY A 52 0.80 2.74 6.34
C GLY A 52 0.64 1.30 6.81
N ARG A 53 0.15 0.41 5.93
CA ARG A 53 0.01 -1.01 6.26
C ARG A 53 1.34 -1.70 6.47
N ARG A 54 2.34 -1.38 5.66
CA ARG A 54 3.69 -1.91 5.85
C ARG A 54 4.27 -1.48 7.19
N HIS A 55 4.08 -0.22 7.54
CA HIS A 55 4.54 0.29 8.83
C HIS A 55 3.79 -0.36 9.99
N LEU A 56 2.48 -0.54 9.85
CA LEU A 56 1.68 -1.24 10.85
C LEU A 56 2.22 -2.64 11.12
N ASN A 57 2.46 -3.41 10.08
CA ASN A 57 3.00 -4.76 10.22
C ASN A 57 4.37 -4.75 10.90
N TYR A 58 5.19 -3.77 10.56
CA TYR A 58 6.51 -3.63 11.15
C TYR A 58 6.44 -3.33 12.65
N ILE A 59 5.65 -2.33 13.07
CA ILE A 59 5.56 -1.97 14.49
C ILE A 59 4.89 -3.05 15.33
N ARG A 60 3.97 -3.80 14.75
CA ARG A 60 3.34 -4.93 15.45
C ARG A 60 4.35 -6.02 15.77
N GLN A 61 5.33 -6.24 14.92
CA GLN A 61 6.33 -7.29 15.08
C GLN A 61 7.57 -6.83 15.84
N HIS A 62 7.99 -5.59 15.62
CA HIS A 62 9.28 -5.11 16.10
C HIS A 62 9.19 -3.97 17.11
N LYS A 63 8.06 -3.29 17.19
CA LYS A 63 7.85 -2.14 18.08
C LYS A 63 6.53 -2.29 18.83
N LYS A 64 6.38 -3.40 19.56
CA LYS A 64 5.12 -3.74 20.22
C LYS A 64 4.65 -2.69 21.21
N SER A 65 5.57 -2.06 21.95
CA SER A 65 5.22 -1.01 22.89
C SER A 65 4.60 0.18 22.20
N LEU A 66 5.20 0.61 21.09
CA LEU A 66 4.66 1.71 20.28
C LEU A 66 3.28 1.35 19.73
N TYR A 67 3.15 0.14 19.19
CA TYR A 67 1.88 -0.34 18.65
C TYR A 67 0.78 -0.32 19.71
N LEU A 68 1.07 -0.85 20.89
CA LEU A 68 0.10 -0.91 21.97
C LEU A 68 -0.28 0.48 22.48
N ASP A 69 0.68 1.39 22.62
CA ASP A 69 0.41 2.75 23.05
C ASP A 69 -0.51 3.47 22.07
N LEU A 70 -0.25 3.34 20.78
CA LEU A 70 -1.06 3.97 19.74
C LEU A 70 -2.46 3.35 19.70
N TYR A 71 -2.54 2.03 19.80
CA TYR A 71 -3.80 1.32 19.78
C TYR A 71 -4.67 1.71 20.98
N MET A 72 -4.08 1.67 22.17
CA MET A 72 -4.81 1.96 23.43
C MET A 72 -5.25 3.42 23.52
N SER A 73 -4.48 4.33 22.95
CA SER A 73 -4.82 5.76 22.96
C SER A 73 -5.78 6.16 21.83
N GLY A 74 -6.11 5.24 20.93
CA GLY A 74 -6.98 5.52 19.80
C GLY A 74 -6.35 6.35 18.69
N ARG A 75 -5.01 6.47 18.68
CA ARG A 75 -4.28 7.29 17.70
C ARG A 75 -3.63 6.49 16.59
N LEU A 76 -3.83 5.17 16.58
CA LEU A 76 -3.15 4.31 15.62
C LEU A 76 -3.45 4.66 14.17
N ASN A 77 -4.73 4.83 13.83
CA ASN A 77 -5.12 5.14 12.46
C ASN A 77 -4.60 6.50 11.99
N ALA A 78 -4.67 7.52 12.84
CA ALA A 78 -4.14 8.83 12.51
C ALA A 78 -2.63 8.79 12.31
N TYR A 79 -1.92 8.07 13.15
CA TYR A 79 -0.48 7.89 13.04
C TYR A 79 -0.11 7.20 11.71
N LEU A 80 -0.80 6.12 11.38
CA LEU A 80 -0.51 5.38 10.15
C LEU A 80 -0.87 6.17 8.90
N ALA A 81 -1.97 6.94 8.95
CA ALA A 81 -2.34 7.81 7.84
C ALA A 81 -1.29 8.88 7.59
N GLU A 82 -0.71 9.44 8.65
CA GLU A 82 0.36 10.43 8.53
C GLU A 82 1.63 9.80 7.93
N ILE A 83 2.02 8.62 8.40
CA ILE A 83 3.16 7.89 7.85
C ILE A 83 2.94 7.60 6.37
N ASN A 84 1.73 7.16 6.01
CA ASN A 84 1.40 6.89 4.60
C ASN A 84 1.51 8.15 3.74
N ALA A 85 0.99 9.28 4.22
CA ALA A 85 1.07 10.54 3.49
C ALA A 85 2.51 11.00 3.28
N GLN A 86 3.35 10.90 4.32
CA GLN A 86 4.77 11.22 4.23
C GLN A 86 5.48 10.30 3.25
N ALA A 87 5.16 9.01 3.29
CA ALA A 87 5.79 8.03 2.41
C ALA A 87 5.41 8.27 0.96
N GLU A 88 4.13 8.55 0.68
CA GLU A 88 3.68 8.86 -0.68
C GLU A 88 4.33 10.12 -1.24
N ASP A 89 4.42 11.16 -0.43
CA ASP A 89 5.06 12.41 -0.82
C ASP A 89 6.54 12.19 -1.12
N THR A 90 7.24 11.52 -0.23
CA THR A 90 8.66 11.22 -0.41
C THR A 90 8.90 10.35 -1.63
N PHE A 91 8.07 9.32 -1.81
CA PHE A 91 8.18 8.43 -2.96
C PHE A 91 7.99 9.19 -4.27
N SER A 92 6.93 9.99 -4.38
CA SER A 92 6.65 10.77 -5.58
C SER A 92 7.79 11.74 -5.91
N ARG A 93 8.30 12.42 -4.88
CA ARG A 93 9.41 13.36 -5.06
C ARG A 93 10.66 12.65 -5.53
N LEU A 94 11.03 11.52 -4.93
CA LEU A 94 12.20 10.75 -5.31
C LEU A 94 12.08 10.23 -6.75
N VAL A 95 10.91 9.76 -7.14
CA VAL A 95 10.68 9.28 -8.49
C VAL A 95 10.87 10.43 -9.50
N LYS A 96 10.27 11.59 -9.25
CA LYS A 96 10.39 12.74 -10.14
C LYS A 96 11.82 13.24 -10.25
N GLU A 97 12.49 13.40 -9.11
CA GLU A 97 13.87 13.90 -9.08
C GLU A 97 14.82 12.94 -9.79
N THR A 98 14.68 11.65 -9.53
CA THR A 98 15.52 10.64 -10.15
C THR A 98 15.28 10.54 -11.65
N ALA A 99 14.01 10.56 -12.07
CA ALA A 99 13.67 10.52 -13.49
C ALA A 99 14.24 11.73 -14.23
N ALA A 100 14.15 12.93 -13.66
CA ALA A 100 14.71 14.13 -14.25
C ALA A 100 16.24 14.03 -14.36
N ARG A 101 16.88 13.56 -13.29
CA ARG A 101 18.35 13.43 -13.27
C ARG A 101 18.86 12.39 -14.27
N GLU A 102 18.13 11.30 -14.46
CA GLU A 102 18.54 10.22 -15.35
C GLU A 102 18.00 10.36 -16.77
N GLY A 103 17.29 11.44 -17.07
CA GLY A 103 16.81 11.72 -18.42
C GLY A 103 15.60 10.86 -18.82
N VAL A 104 14.86 10.34 -17.87
CA VAL A 104 13.65 9.54 -18.13
C VAL A 104 12.47 10.50 -18.27
N THR A 105 12.20 10.93 -19.49
CA THR A 105 11.25 12.01 -19.78
C THR A 105 10.07 11.51 -20.61
N GLU A 106 9.06 12.39 -20.77
CA GLU A 106 7.94 12.12 -21.67
C GLU A 106 8.39 11.95 -23.12
N GLN A 107 9.47 12.63 -23.50
CA GLN A 107 10.04 12.47 -24.82
C GLN A 107 10.57 11.04 -25.01
N LEU A 108 11.28 10.51 -24.04
CA LEU A 108 11.75 9.13 -24.07
C LEU A 108 10.59 8.15 -24.18
N LYS A 109 9.51 8.41 -23.43
CA LYS A 109 8.30 7.58 -23.49
C LYS A 109 7.71 7.54 -24.89
N ALA A 110 7.70 8.68 -25.59
CA ALA A 110 7.19 8.76 -26.94
C ALA A 110 8.10 8.07 -27.96
N GLU A 111 9.42 8.15 -27.77
CA GLU A 111 10.40 7.58 -28.69
C GLU A 111 10.65 6.09 -28.48
N ASP A 112 10.71 5.66 -27.20
CA ASP A 112 11.01 4.27 -26.85
C ASP A 112 10.25 3.91 -25.57
N GLN A 113 9.00 3.52 -25.73
CA GLN A 113 8.11 3.22 -24.61
C GLN A 113 8.62 2.07 -23.75
N MET A 114 9.16 1.02 -24.37
CA MET A 114 9.66 -0.14 -23.63
C MET A 114 10.83 0.24 -22.72
N ARG A 115 11.74 1.04 -23.23
CA ARG A 115 12.87 1.51 -22.44
C ARG A 115 12.41 2.41 -21.30
N TRP A 116 11.46 3.31 -21.58
CA TRP A 116 10.88 4.19 -20.57
C TRP A 116 10.24 3.39 -19.43
N VAL A 117 9.45 2.36 -19.77
CA VAL A 117 8.80 1.50 -18.75
C VAL A 117 9.84 0.82 -17.88
N GLY A 118 10.88 0.23 -18.48
CA GLY A 118 11.95 -0.44 -17.73
C GLY A 118 12.70 0.49 -16.80
N MET A 119 13.04 1.69 -17.28
CA MET A 119 13.74 2.67 -16.48
C MET A 119 12.87 3.21 -15.35
N MET A 120 11.59 3.48 -15.62
CA MET A 120 10.66 3.95 -14.57
C MET A 120 10.43 2.89 -13.51
N ASN A 121 10.31 1.62 -13.89
CA ASN A 121 10.17 0.54 -12.91
C ASN A 121 11.39 0.44 -12.00
N ASN A 122 12.59 0.58 -12.56
CA ASN A 122 13.82 0.59 -11.79
C ASN A 122 13.87 1.76 -10.81
N ILE A 123 13.48 2.96 -11.29
CA ILE A 123 13.43 4.17 -10.46
C ILE A 123 12.44 4.01 -9.31
N ARG A 124 11.26 3.49 -9.58
CA ARG A 124 10.23 3.25 -8.55
C ARG A 124 10.71 2.25 -7.51
N ASN A 125 11.37 1.18 -7.93
CA ASN A 125 11.91 0.19 -7.00
C ASN A 125 12.97 0.79 -6.09
N ARG A 126 13.87 1.60 -6.64
CA ARG A 126 14.89 2.28 -5.84
C ARG A 126 14.27 3.27 -4.86
N ALA A 127 13.29 4.05 -5.30
CA ALA A 127 12.57 4.98 -4.44
C ALA A 127 11.83 4.25 -3.33
N ALA A 128 11.18 3.13 -3.64
CA ALA A 128 10.48 2.33 -2.64
C ALA A 128 11.44 1.78 -1.58
N GLU A 129 12.61 1.33 -1.97
CA GLU A 129 13.62 0.87 -1.00
C GLU A 129 14.05 1.98 -0.05
N ILE A 130 14.24 3.19 -0.57
CA ILE A 130 14.61 4.33 0.26
C ILE A 130 13.50 4.67 1.25
N VAL A 131 12.26 4.76 0.78
CA VAL A 131 11.11 5.06 1.63
C VAL A 131 10.93 4.01 2.72
N ASN A 132 11.04 2.73 2.37
CA ASN A 132 10.96 1.65 3.35
C ASN A 132 12.01 1.80 4.44
N ARG A 133 13.24 2.13 4.05
CA ARG A 133 14.35 2.24 5.00
C ARG A 133 14.24 3.45 5.92
N VAL A 134 13.78 4.60 5.39
CA VAL A 134 13.79 5.84 6.17
C VAL A 134 12.48 6.12 6.91
N LEU A 135 11.35 5.56 6.48
CA LEU A 135 10.05 5.85 7.07
C LEU A 135 9.30 4.62 7.58
N ILE A 136 9.48 3.49 6.95
CA ILE A 136 8.64 2.32 7.24
C ILE A 136 9.31 1.36 8.21
N PHE A 137 10.55 0.97 7.95
CA PHE A 137 11.27 -0.04 8.74
C PHE A 137 12.32 0.64 9.65
N ILE A 138 11.84 1.56 10.44
CA ILE A 138 12.67 2.31 11.38
C ILE A 138 12.44 1.79 12.81
#